data_035b967bdd90b4b9ae741293d72bba07
#
_entry.id   035b967bdd90b4b9ae741293d72bba07
#
_cell.length_a   1.000
_cell.length_b   1.000
_cell.length_c   1.000
_cell.angle_alpha   90.00
_cell.angle_beta   90.00
_cell.angle_gamma   90.00
#
_symmetry.space_group_name_H-M   'P 1'
#
loop_
_entity.id
_entity.type
_entity.pdbx_description
1 polymer ?
#
loop_
_entity_poly.entity_id
_entity_poly.type
_entity_poly.pdbx_seq_one_letter_code
_entity_poly.pdbx_strand_id
1 'polypeptide(L)'
;MFPNYDADNPTEEQAKIGWAGHGHSIVEVSKVGKTGELKREFGPLNRRITATTEFTLVGPAAGSDYVKTSADKTGKKVKGTLNNCSGGITPWNTMLSGEENFDQYFAHAKLDDKKAQESLERFGMEDGESQRKWERFDKRFDVSKEPNEPNRFGWIVEINPLDPKSTPVKHTALGRFKHEAGNIHIASDGTVVCYSGDDSRFCLLYTSPSPRD
;
A
#
# COMPACT_ATOMS: atom_id res chain seq x y z
N MET A 1 -10.92 16.83 6.84
CA MET A 1 -12.21 16.15 6.65
C MET A 1 -13.03 17.03 5.72
N PHE A 2 -13.52 16.49 4.60
CA PHE A 2 -14.33 17.29 3.68
C PHE A 2 -15.65 17.66 4.36
N PRO A 3 -16.06 18.92 4.36
CA PRO A 3 -17.41 19.27 4.81
C PRO A 3 -18.41 18.52 3.93
N ASN A 4 -19.38 17.85 4.56
CA ASN A 4 -20.41 17.03 3.92
C ASN A 4 -19.99 15.67 3.37
N TYR A 5 -18.88 15.06 3.85
CA TYR A 5 -18.60 13.65 3.55
C TYR A 5 -19.57 12.75 4.34
N ASP A 6 -20.47 12.11 3.62
CA ASP A 6 -21.32 11.05 4.18
C ASP A 6 -20.59 9.71 4.00
N ALA A 7 -20.10 9.14 5.09
CA ALA A 7 -19.36 7.89 5.07
C ALA A 7 -20.27 6.69 4.72
N ASP A 8 -21.55 6.77 5.00
CA ASP A 8 -22.52 5.71 4.71
C ASP A 8 -23.01 5.75 3.27
N ASN A 9 -23.06 6.95 2.67
CA ASN A 9 -23.51 7.16 1.29
C ASN A 9 -22.58 8.11 0.52
N PRO A 10 -21.31 7.75 0.29
CA PRO A 10 -20.40 8.59 -0.46
C PRO A 10 -20.86 8.69 -1.92
N THR A 11 -20.60 9.84 -2.54
CA THR A 11 -20.76 10.01 -3.97
C THR A 11 -19.52 9.48 -4.71
N GLU A 12 -19.66 9.23 -6.01
CA GLU A 12 -18.52 8.84 -6.86
C GLU A 12 -17.39 9.88 -6.85
N GLU A 13 -17.73 11.16 -6.82
CA GLU A 13 -16.75 12.24 -6.72
C GLU A 13 -15.98 12.18 -5.38
N GLN A 14 -16.68 11.96 -4.28
CA GLN A 14 -16.05 11.78 -2.96
C GLN A 14 -15.13 10.55 -2.92
N ALA A 15 -15.53 9.45 -3.54
CA ALA A 15 -14.66 8.28 -3.67
C ALA A 15 -13.39 8.60 -4.49
N LYS A 16 -13.52 9.29 -5.64
CA LYS A 16 -12.38 9.72 -6.46
C LYS A 16 -11.44 10.67 -5.72
N ILE A 17 -11.98 11.59 -4.93
CA ILE A 17 -11.18 12.45 -4.05
C ILE A 17 -10.47 11.60 -3.00
N GLY A 18 -11.14 10.61 -2.42
CA GLY A 18 -10.54 9.64 -1.49
C GLY A 18 -9.37 8.89 -2.14
N TRP A 19 -9.54 8.38 -3.37
CA TRP A 19 -8.46 7.70 -4.11
C TRP A 19 -7.27 8.61 -4.37
N ALA A 20 -7.51 9.87 -4.73
CA ALA A 20 -6.46 10.86 -4.94
C ALA A 20 -5.80 11.32 -3.62
N GLY A 21 -6.52 11.25 -2.50
CA GLY A 21 -6.03 11.59 -1.17
C GLY A 21 -5.13 10.52 -0.55
N HIS A 22 -5.23 9.26 -0.98
CA HIS A 22 -4.40 8.15 -0.50
C HIS A 22 -2.96 8.23 -1.01
N GLY A 23 -2.07 7.51 -0.30
CA GLY A 23 -0.68 7.36 -0.68
C GLY A 23 0.20 8.54 -0.27
N HIS A 24 1.11 8.96 -1.14
CA HIS A 24 2.21 9.86 -0.78
C HIS A 24 2.29 11.08 -1.68
N SER A 25 2.77 12.20 -1.08
CA SER A 25 3.19 13.39 -1.82
C SER A 25 4.72 13.48 -1.79
N ILE A 26 5.33 13.71 -2.95
CA ILE A 26 6.74 14.14 -3.05
C ILE A 26 6.71 15.63 -3.33
N VAL A 27 7.43 16.38 -2.48
CA VAL A 27 7.49 17.84 -2.56
C VAL A 27 8.94 18.28 -2.44
N GLU A 28 9.41 19.03 -3.42
CA GLU A 28 10.73 19.67 -3.36
C GLU A 28 10.69 20.84 -2.39
N VAL A 29 11.75 20.95 -1.59
CA VAL A 29 11.94 22.05 -0.66
C VAL A 29 13.37 22.57 -0.73
N SER A 30 13.56 23.87 -0.59
CA SER A 30 14.85 24.51 -0.44
C SER A 30 15.03 25.07 0.97
N LYS A 31 16.28 25.12 1.45
CA LYS A 31 16.60 25.78 2.72
C LYS A 31 16.65 27.29 2.54
N VAL A 32 16.03 28.02 3.44
CA VAL A 32 16.09 29.48 3.48
C VAL A 32 17.29 29.91 4.34
N GLY A 33 18.37 30.31 3.69
CA GLY A 33 19.59 30.74 4.38
C GLY A 33 20.12 29.70 5.35
N LYS A 34 20.45 30.13 6.59
CA LYS A 34 20.95 29.26 7.69
C LYS A 34 19.94 29.07 8.83
N THR A 35 18.68 29.46 8.61
CA THR A 35 17.65 29.48 9.67
C THR A 35 17.02 28.12 9.96
N GLY A 36 17.21 27.14 9.07
CA GLY A 36 16.49 25.86 9.15
C GLY A 36 15.06 25.91 8.56
N GLU A 37 14.60 27.08 8.15
CA GLU A 37 13.33 27.25 7.44
C GLU A 37 13.38 26.58 6.08
N LEU A 38 12.26 25.96 5.68
CA LEU A 38 12.09 25.30 4.39
C LEU A 38 11.05 26.06 3.56
N LYS A 39 11.39 26.29 2.31
CA LYS A 39 10.49 26.86 1.32
C LYS A 39 10.12 25.78 0.30
N ARG A 40 8.81 25.63 0.04
CA ARG A 40 8.33 24.74 -1.01
C ARG A 40 8.74 25.26 -2.40
N GLU A 41 9.26 24.39 -3.21
CA GLU A 41 9.58 24.64 -4.62
C GLU A 41 8.58 23.91 -5.53
N PHE A 42 8.38 24.43 -6.75
CA PHE A 42 7.55 23.82 -7.77
C PHE A 42 8.45 23.16 -8.82
N GLY A 43 9.17 22.14 -8.38
CA GLY A 43 10.14 21.43 -9.21
C GLY A 43 9.58 20.17 -9.88
N PRO A 44 10.36 19.53 -10.77
CA PRO A 44 9.94 18.36 -11.55
C PRO A 44 9.76 17.09 -10.74
N LEU A 45 10.27 17.05 -9.49
CA LEU A 45 10.09 15.89 -8.61
C LEU A 45 8.73 15.89 -7.91
N ASN A 46 8.04 17.05 -7.86
CA ASN A 46 6.75 17.18 -7.19
C ASN A 46 5.71 16.30 -7.87
N ARG A 47 5.15 15.35 -7.11
CA ARG A 47 4.11 14.45 -7.61
C ARG A 47 3.31 13.80 -6.50
N ARG A 48 2.16 13.23 -6.88
CA ARG A 48 1.34 12.38 -6.05
C ARG A 48 1.48 10.93 -6.49
N ILE A 49 1.57 10.04 -5.52
CA ILE A 49 1.43 8.60 -5.65
C ILE A 49 0.18 8.22 -4.86
N THR A 50 -0.81 7.62 -5.52
CA THR A 50 -2.19 7.54 -5.02
C THR A 50 -2.74 6.12 -5.08
N ALA A 51 -4.01 5.95 -4.69
CA ALA A 51 -4.74 4.69 -4.86
C ALA A 51 -4.97 4.30 -6.34
N THR A 52 -4.55 5.14 -7.30
CA THR A 52 -4.69 4.88 -8.74
C THR A 52 -3.37 4.84 -9.50
N THR A 53 -2.25 5.10 -8.84
CA THR A 53 -0.91 5.00 -9.44
C THR A 53 -0.56 3.53 -9.71
N GLU A 54 0.09 3.23 -10.85
CA GLU A 54 0.59 1.87 -11.12
C GLU A 54 1.81 1.56 -10.24
N PHE A 55 1.82 0.36 -9.65
CA PHE A 55 2.94 -0.23 -8.91
C PHE A 55 3.40 -1.51 -9.58
N THR A 56 4.67 -1.83 -9.46
CA THR A 56 5.21 -3.15 -9.79
C THR A 56 5.21 -4.02 -8.53
N LEU A 57 4.63 -5.22 -8.63
CA LEU A 57 4.72 -6.24 -7.58
C LEU A 57 5.98 -7.08 -7.80
N VAL A 58 6.83 -7.20 -6.79
CA VAL A 58 8.08 -7.97 -6.82
C VAL A 58 8.17 -8.97 -5.67
N GLY A 59 9.07 -9.95 -5.79
CA GLY A 59 9.26 -10.98 -4.79
C GLY A 59 8.40 -12.23 -5.04
N PRO A 60 8.31 -13.17 -4.08
CA PRO A 60 7.81 -14.53 -4.31
C PRO A 60 6.34 -14.61 -4.71
N ALA A 61 5.49 -13.65 -4.33
CA ALA A 61 4.08 -13.66 -4.73
C ALA A 61 3.83 -13.07 -6.12
N ALA A 62 4.79 -12.31 -6.68
CA ALA A 62 4.63 -11.67 -7.98
C ALA A 62 4.42 -12.70 -9.09
N GLY A 63 3.36 -12.51 -9.87
CA GLY A 63 3.00 -13.41 -10.98
C GLY A 63 2.27 -14.69 -10.57
N SER A 64 2.08 -14.95 -9.27
CA SER A 64 1.27 -16.09 -8.82
C SER A 64 -0.21 -15.91 -9.21
N ASP A 65 -0.95 -17.02 -9.29
CA ASP A 65 -2.38 -16.96 -9.62
C ASP A 65 -3.20 -16.21 -8.58
N TYR A 66 -2.74 -16.15 -7.33
CA TYR A 66 -3.40 -15.45 -6.24
C TYR A 66 -3.37 -13.92 -6.32
N VAL A 67 -2.55 -13.34 -7.21
CA VAL A 67 -2.45 -11.89 -7.41
C VAL A 67 -2.82 -11.46 -8.84
N LYS A 68 -3.30 -12.39 -9.69
CA LYS A 68 -3.86 -12.07 -11.00
C LYS A 68 -5.31 -11.61 -10.87
N THR A 69 -5.68 -10.61 -11.64
CA THR A 69 -7.03 -10.04 -11.66
C THR A 69 -7.56 -9.92 -13.10
N SER A 70 -8.80 -9.47 -13.26
CA SER A 70 -9.34 -9.21 -14.60
C SER A 70 -8.56 -8.11 -15.32
N ALA A 71 -8.02 -7.13 -14.57
CA ALA A 71 -7.25 -6.00 -15.10
C ALA A 71 -5.77 -6.32 -15.35
N ASP A 72 -5.19 -7.26 -14.57
CA ASP A 72 -3.79 -7.66 -14.71
C ASP A 72 -3.64 -9.19 -14.69
N LYS A 73 -3.52 -9.77 -15.85
CA LYS A 73 -3.30 -11.22 -16.04
C LYS A 73 -1.88 -11.67 -15.73
N THR A 74 -0.96 -10.72 -15.59
CA THR A 74 0.45 -11.04 -15.27
C THR A 74 0.67 -11.20 -13.77
N GLY A 75 -0.18 -10.61 -12.91
CA GLY A 75 -0.01 -10.57 -11.47
C GLY A 75 1.23 -9.78 -11.03
N LYS A 76 1.66 -8.80 -11.84
CA LYS A 76 2.86 -7.99 -11.58
C LYS A 76 2.60 -6.50 -11.53
N LYS A 77 1.43 -6.05 -11.96
CA LYS A 77 1.04 -4.64 -12.01
C LYS A 77 -0.14 -4.39 -11.08
N VAL A 78 0.02 -3.55 -10.10
CA VAL A 78 -1.00 -3.22 -9.11
C VAL A 78 -1.43 -1.78 -9.25
N LYS A 79 -2.73 -1.54 -9.32
CA LYS A 79 -3.28 -0.19 -9.32
C LYS A 79 -3.40 0.31 -7.88
N GLY A 80 -2.50 1.20 -7.50
CA GLY A 80 -2.59 1.97 -6.28
C GLY A 80 -1.93 1.37 -5.04
N THR A 81 -1.90 2.20 -4.01
CA THR A 81 -1.55 1.85 -2.63
C THR A 81 -2.65 2.33 -1.70
N LEU A 82 -2.87 1.62 -0.60
CA LEU A 82 -3.97 1.84 0.33
C LEU A 82 -3.47 1.92 1.76
N ASN A 83 -4.06 2.84 2.51
CA ASN A 83 -3.85 3.01 3.96
C ASN A 83 -2.37 2.96 4.37
N ASN A 84 -1.55 3.76 3.69
CA ASN A 84 -0.15 3.87 4.03
C ASN A 84 0.00 4.50 5.41
N CYS A 85 0.70 3.79 6.29
CA CYS A 85 1.09 4.26 7.61
C CYS A 85 2.52 4.81 7.58
N SER A 86 3.28 4.55 8.59
CA SER A 86 4.65 5.01 8.73
C SER A 86 5.63 4.31 7.76
N GLY A 87 6.84 4.79 7.74
CA GLY A 87 7.89 4.25 6.87
C GLY A 87 9.26 4.78 7.25
N GLY A 88 10.23 4.57 6.38
CA GLY A 88 11.60 5.00 6.56
C GLY A 88 12.30 5.32 5.27
N ILE A 89 13.44 5.98 5.38
CA ILE A 89 14.35 6.21 4.26
C ILE A 89 15.36 5.06 4.21
N THR A 90 15.53 4.48 3.03
CA THR A 90 16.55 3.46 2.83
C THR A 90 17.95 4.06 2.69
N PRO A 91 19.01 3.30 2.96
CA PRO A 91 20.38 3.75 2.71
C PRO A 91 20.70 4.11 1.25
N TRP A 92 19.86 3.68 0.30
CA TRP A 92 19.95 4.01 -1.13
C TRP A 92 18.99 5.13 -1.58
N ASN A 93 18.48 5.93 -0.61
CA ASN A 93 17.66 7.12 -0.82
C ASN A 93 16.27 6.88 -1.44
N THR A 94 15.68 5.71 -1.25
CA THR A 94 14.27 5.48 -1.49
C THR A 94 13.47 5.59 -0.19
N MET A 95 12.16 5.73 -0.30
CA MET A 95 11.24 5.76 0.83
C MET A 95 10.47 4.45 0.88
N LEU A 96 10.38 3.84 2.06
CA LEU A 96 9.48 2.74 2.34
C LEU A 96 8.25 3.24 3.09
N SER A 97 7.11 2.56 2.93
CA SER A 97 5.90 2.76 3.71
C SER A 97 5.09 1.47 3.78
N GLY A 98 4.44 1.23 4.90
CA GLY A 98 3.59 0.06 5.11
C GLY A 98 2.16 0.31 4.65
N GLU A 99 1.53 -0.68 4.02
CA GLU A 99 0.09 -0.74 3.82
C GLU A 99 -0.55 -1.43 5.03
N GLU A 100 -1.24 -0.69 5.86
CA GLU A 100 -1.72 -1.16 7.17
C GLU A 100 -3.15 -1.69 7.10
N ASN A 101 -4.16 -0.86 7.25
CA ASN A 101 -5.56 -1.24 7.35
C ASN A 101 -6.25 -1.34 5.97
N PHE A 102 -5.65 -2.08 5.04
CA PHE A 102 -6.13 -2.25 3.68
C PHE A 102 -7.46 -3.03 3.58
N ASP A 103 -7.81 -3.79 4.62
CA ASP A 103 -9.06 -4.54 4.74
C ASP A 103 -10.31 -3.65 4.64
N GLN A 104 -10.23 -2.39 5.09
CA GLN A 104 -11.35 -1.43 5.15
C GLN A 104 -11.95 -1.07 3.78
N TYR A 105 -11.28 -1.43 2.69
CA TYR A 105 -11.66 -1.01 1.33
C TYR A 105 -12.40 -2.08 0.54
N PHE A 106 -12.39 -3.34 1.00
CA PHE A 106 -12.91 -4.48 0.27
C PHE A 106 -14.24 -4.94 0.83
N ALA A 107 -15.21 -5.13 -0.07
CA ALA A 107 -16.57 -5.55 0.24
C ALA A 107 -16.85 -6.97 -0.24
N HIS A 108 -17.95 -7.56 0.26
CA HIS A 108 -18.47 -8.85 -0.19
C HIS A 108 -17.41 -9.97 -0.15
N ALA A 109 -16.67 -10.01 0.98
CA ALA A 109 -15.54 -10.92 1.19
C ALA A 109 -16.01 -12.33 1.56
N LYS A 110 -16.76 -12.96 0.63
CA LYS A 110 -17.28 -14.32 0.75
C LYS A 110 -16.91 -15.13 -0.48
N LEU A 111 -16.06 -16.14 -0.29
CA LEU A 111 -15.56 -17.01 -1.35
C LEU A 111 -15.81 -18.49 -1.00
N ASP A 112 -16.05 -19.30 -2.02
CA ASP A 112 -16.23 -20.76 -1.86
C ASP A 112 -14.90 -21.49 -1.60
N ASP A 113 -13.78 -20.95 -2.11
CA ASP A 113 -12.46 -21.50 -1.82
C ASP A 113 -12.08 -21.26 -0.35
N LYS A 114 -11.96 -22.34 0.40
CA LYS A 114 -11.71 -22.30 1.84
C LYS A 114 -10.42 -21.57 2.23
N LYS A 115 -9.33 -21.77 1.46
CA LYS A 115 -8.04 -21.12 1.77
C LYS A 115 -8.09 -19.64 1.48
N ALA A 116 -8.75 -19.25 0.38
CA ALA A 116 -8.95 -17.84 0.05
C ALA A 116 -9.83 -17.16 1.12
N GLN A 117 -10.90 -17.82 1.57
CA GLN A 117 -11.79 -17.33 2.61
C GLN A 117 -11.05 -17.16 3.95
N GLU A 118 -10.29 -18.17 4.40
CA GLU A 118 -9.46 -18.07 5.62
C GLU A 118 -8.44 -16.92 5.55
N SER A 119 -7.90 -16.64 4.35
CA SER A 119 -7.01 -15.48 4.15
C SER A 119 -7.72 -14.15 4.31
N LEU A 120 -8.97 -14.01 3.84
CA LEU A 120 -9.77 -12.80 4.01
C LEU A 120 -10.14 -12.58 5.48
N GLU A 121 -10.62 -13.63 6.15
CA GLU A 121 -11.01 -13.62 7.56
C GLU A 121 -9.84 -13.25 8.49
N ARG A 122 -8.63 -13.75 8.18
CA ARG A 122 -7.40 -13.39 8.92
C ARG A 122 -7.18 -11.89 8.99
N PHE A 123 -7.54 -11.14 7.95
CA PHE A 123 -7.39 -9.68 7.88
C PHE A 123 -8.66 -8.94 8.30
N GLY A 124 -9.70 -9.64 8.75
CA GLY A 124 -10.95 -9.03 9.20
C GLY A 124 -11.85 -8.57 8.06
N MET A 125 -11.69 -9.12 6.86
CA MET A 125 -12.61 -8.86 5.74
C MET A 125 -13.82 -9.76 5.87
N GLU A 126 -15.02 -9.16 5.86
CA GLU A 126 -16.29 -9.85 6.07
C GLU A 126 -17.21 -9.73 4.86
N ASP A 127 -18.26 -10.55 4.84
CA ASP A 127 -19.34 -10.40 3.87
C ASP A 127 -20.14 -9.13 4.18
N GLY A 128 -20.46 -8.34 3.15
CA GLY A 128 -21.17 -7.08 3.26
C GLY A 128 -20.41 -5.91 2.65
N GLU A 129 -20.89 -4.72 2.89
CA GLU A 129 -20.29 -3.50 2.35
C GLU A 129 -19.00 -3.12 3.09
N SER A 130 -18.04 -2.58 2.35
CA SER A 130 -16.79 -2.07 2.94
C SER A 130 -17.02 -0.82 3.79
N GLN A 131 -16.07 -0.50 4.68
CA GLN A 131 -16.12 0.75 5.45
C GLN A 131 -16.06 1.99 4.55
N ARG A 132 -15.45 1.89 3.37
CA ARG A 132 -15.27 3.01 2.44
C ARG A 132 -16.30 3.08 1.34
N LYS A 133 -17.09 2.04 1.12
CA LYS A 133 -18.12 1.96 0.07
C LYS A 133 -17.58 2.17 -1.34
N TRP A 134 -16.29 1.93 -1.56
CA TRP A 134 -15.65 2.15 -2.86
C TRP A 134 -16.03 1.10 -3.89
N GLU A 135 -16.46 -0.06 -3.48
CA GLU A 135 -17.01 -1.13 -4.31
C GLU A 135 -18.23 -0.69 -5.13
N ARG A 136 -18.93 0.36 -4.70
CA ARG A 136 -20.05 0.96 -5.42
C ARG A 136 -19.60 1.66 -6.72
N PHE A 137 -18.32 2.07 -6.82
CA PHE A 137 -17.79 2.90 -7.90
C PHE A 137 -16.64 2.26 -8.68
N ASP A 138 -15.92 1.30 -8.10
CA ASP A 138 -14.88 0.52 -8.79
C ASP A 138 -14.96 -0.94 -8.33
N LYS A 139 -15.29 -1.84 -9.28
CA LYS A 139 -15.47 -3.27 -9.04
C LYS A 139 -14.27 -3.98 -8.40
N ARG A 140 -13.07 -3.39 -8.49
CA ARG A 140 -11.86 -3.98 -7.88
C ARG A 140 -11.94 -4.07 -6.36
N PHE A 141 -12.78 -3.25 -5.72
CA PHE A 141 -13.03 -3.29 -4.29
C PHE A 141 -14.15 -4.27 -3.90
N ASP A 142 -14.76 -4.94 -4.86
CA ASP A 142 -15.77 -5.98 -4.66
C ASP A 142 -15.14 -7.36 -4.83
N VAL A 143 -14.92 -8.06 -3.70
CA VAL A 143 -14.23 -9.36 -3.67
C VAL A 143 -15.02 -10.43 -4.46
N SER A 144 -16.34 -10.33 -4.51
CA SER A 144 -17.16 -11.24 -5.31
C SER A 144 -16.88 -11.12 -6.83
N LYS A 145 -16.37 -9.98 -7.29
CA LYS A 145 -16.02 -9.70 -8.69
C LYS A 145 -14.53 -9.82 -9.00
N GLU A 146 -13.69 -9.44 -8.03
CA GLU A 146 -12.22 -9.49 -8.13
C GLU A 146 -11.61 -10.14 -6.87
N PRO A 147 -11.75 -11.47 -6.74
CA PRO A 147 -11.40 -12.19 -5.50
C PRO A 147 -9.93 -12.09 -5.11
N ASN A 148 -9.06 -11.83 -6.06
CA ASN A 148 -7.62 -11.72 -5.82
C ASN A 148 -7.14 -10.28 -5.58
N GLU A 149 -7.98 -9.26 -5.78
CA GLU A 149 -7.54 -7.87 -5.61
C GLU A 149 -7.07 -7.57 -4.18
N PRO A 150 -7.71 -8.07 -3.10
CA PRO A 150 -7.21 -7.85 -1.74
C PRO A 150 -5.78 -8.36 -1.51
N ASN A 151 -5.37 -9.43 -2.22
CA ASN A 151 -4.04 -10.03 -2.08
C ASN A 151 -2.91 -9.15 -2.63
N ARG A 152 -3.24 -8.07 -3.29
CA ARG A 152 -2.32 -7.10 -3.91
C ARG A 152 -1.98 -5.96 -2.97
N PHE A 153 -2.51 -5.99 -1.73
CA PHE A 153 -2.33 -4.99 -0.68
C PHE A 153 -1.91 -5.64 0.64
N GLY A 154 -1.43 -4.82 1.57
CA GLY A 154 -0.83 -5.27 2.82
C GLY A 154 0.67 -5.56 2.67
N TRP A 155 1.34 -4.81 1.81
CA TRP A 155 2.76 -4.94 1.52
C TRP A 155 3.54 -3.70 1.95
N ILE A 156 4.86 -3.82 2.06
CA ILE A 156 5.73 -2.65 2.08
C ILE A 156 5.85 -2.10 0.66
N VAL A 157 5.61 -0.82 0.50
CA VAL A 157 5.83 -0.10 -0.77
C VAL A 157 7.14 0.67 -0.73
N GLU A 158 7.81 0.73 -1.87
CA GLU A 158 9.04 1.50 -2.06
C GLU A 158 8.86 2.52 -3.18
N ILE A 159 9.27 3.74 -2.89
CA ILE A 159 9.14 4.88 -3.80
C ILE A 159 10.51 5.56 -3.93
N ASN A 160 10.97 5.77 -5.16
CA ASN A 160 12.14 6.61 -5.41
C ASN A 160 11.70 8.09 -5.53
N PRO A 161 11.93 8.94 -4.50
CA PRO A 161 11.53 10.33 -4.56
C PRO A 161 12.32 11.16 -5.59
N LEU A 162 13.54 10.72 -5.92
CA LEU A 162 14.48 11.44 -6.78
C LEU A 162 14.30 11.14 -8.28
N ASP A 163 13.54 10.10 -8.64
CA ASP A 163 13.21 9.79 -10.03
C ASP A 163 11.70 9.84 -10.27
N PRO A 164 11.20 10.94 -10.90
CA PRO A 164 9.77 11.10 -11.14
C PRO A 164 9.20 10.14 -12.18
N LYS A 165 10.07 9.45 -12.94
CA LYS A 165 9.67 8.45 -13.95
C LYS A 165 9.69 7.02 -13.42
N SER A 166 10.22 6.80 -12.22
CA SER A 166 10.25 5.47 -11.61
C SER A 166 8.85 4.99 -11.28
N THR A 167 8.58 3.72 -11.57
CA THR A 167 7.37 3.04 -11.09
C THR A 167 7.60 2.58 -9.66
N PRO A 168 6.73 2.94 -8.70
CA PRO A 168 6.83 2.44 -7.33
C PRO A 168 6.71 0.91 -7.27
N VAL A 169 7.25 0.32 -6.21
CA VAL A 169 7.34 -1.13 -6.05
C VAL A 169 6.62 -1.58 -4.78
N LYS A 170 6.01 -2.77 -4.82
CA LYS A 170 5.50 -3.49 -3.65
C LYS A 170 6.32 -4.76 -3.41
N HIS A 171 6.85 -4.90 -2.20
CA HIS A 171 7.77 -5.98 -1.82
C HIS A 171 7.04 -7.13 -1.14
N THR A 172 6.81 -8.24 -1.85
CA THR A 172 6.12 -9.40 -1.28
C THR A 172 7.03 -10.30 -0.44
N ALA A 173 8.35 -10.15 -0.56
CA ALA A 173 9.32 -10.89 0.26
C ALA A 173 9.29 -10.48 1.74
N LEU A 174 8.78 -9.30 2.06
CA LEU A 174 8.68 -8.79 3.44
C LEU A 174 7.45 -9.28 4.20
N GLY A 175 6.67 -10.20 3.60
CA GLY A 175 5.45 -10.72 4.20
C GLY A 175 4.22 -9.84 3.92
N ARG A 176 3.03 -10.41 4.12
CA ARG A 176 1.74 -9.73 3.99
C ARG A 176 1.07 -9.67 5.35
N PHE A 177 0.88 -8.48 5.87
CA PHE A 177 0.21 -8.18 7.14
C PHE A 177 -0.14 -6.69 7.23
N LYS A 178 -0.67 -6.20 8.36
CA LYS A 178 -0.99 -4.78 8.57
C LYS A 178 0.28 -4.01 8.92
N HIS A 179 1.07 -3.69 7.89
CA HIS A 179 2.36 -3.04 8.07
C HIS A 179 2.22 -1.60 8.56
N GLU A 180 2.62 -1.31 9.78
CA GLU A 180 2.69 0.07 10.28
C GLU A 180 3.88 0.84 9.73
N ALA A 181 5.04 0.18 9.59
CA ALA A 181 6.26 0.83 9.12
C ALA A 181 7.15 -0.15 8.34
N GLY A 182 8.15 0.41 7.65
CA GLY A 182 9.27 -0.34 7.09
C GLY A 182 10.55 0.45 7.28
N ASN A 183 11.43 0.02 8.20
CA ASN A 183 12.71 0.67 8.46
C ASN A 183 13.85 -0.29 8.16
N ILE A 184 14.85 0.21 7.44
CA ILE A 184 16.03 -0.57 7.05
C ILE A 184 17.20 -0.29 7.99
N HIS A 185 17.86 -1.38 8.39
CA HIS A 185 19.17 -1.35 9.03
C HIS A 185 20.12 -2.25 8.25
N ILE A 186 21.34 -1.76 8.02
CA ILE A 186 22.41 -2.58 7.46
C ILE A 186 23.31 -3.00 8.62
N ALA A 187 23.35 -4.30 8.89
CA ALA A 187 24.24 -4.88 9.90
C ALA A 187 25.72 -4.80 9.47
N SER A 188 26.63 -5.01 10.41
CA SER A 188 28.07 -4.88 10.17
C SER A 188 28.63 -5.88 9.13
N ASP A 189 27.93 -7.00 8.90
CA ASP A 189 28.26 -8.01 7.90
C ASP A 189 27.63 -7.73 6.53
N GLY A 190 26.92 -6.58 6.37
CA GLY A 190 26.23 -6.20 5.15
C GLY A 190 24.82 -6.75 5.01
N THR A 191 24.32 -7.52 5.98
CA THR A 191 22.94 -8.02 5.98
C THR A 191 21.96 -6.85 6.08
N VAL A 192 20.98 -6.82 5.17
CA VAL A 192 19.89 -5.84 5.19
C VAL A 192 18.75 -6.39 6.02
N VAL A 193 18.34 -5.65 7.05
CA VAL A 193 17.24 -6.00 7.94
C VAL A 193 16.13 -4.97 7.80
N CYS A 194 14.91 -5.43 7.57
CA CYS A 194 13.72 -4.59 7.59
C CYS A 194 12.93 -4.83 8.88
N TYR A 195 12.72 -3.76 9.64
CA TYR A 195 11.87 -3.77 10.83
C TYR A 195 10.48 -3.27 10.44
N SER A 196 9.45 -4.02 10.83
CA SER A 196 8.06 -3.67 10.59
C SER A 196 7.19 -4.11 11.77
N GLY A 197 6.20 -3.30 12.15
CA GLY A 197 5.15 -3.67 13.10
C GLY A 197 3.93 -4.22 12.36
N ASP A 198 3.23 -5.18 12.96
CA ASP A 198 1.91 -5.64 12.52
C ASP A 198 0.85 -5.11 13.49
N ASP A 199 -0.04 -4.23 13.05
CA ASP A 199 -1.13 -3.65 13.85
C ASP A 199 -2.33 -4.60 13.98
N SER A 200 -2.08 -5.89 14.05
CA SER A 200 -3.09 -6.86 14.41
C SER A 200 -3.02 -7.15 15.91
N ARG A 201 -4.20 -7.35 16.55
CA ARG A 201 -4.24 -7.69 17.98
C ARG A 201 -3.35 -8.90 18.27
N PHE A 202 -2.56 -8.80 19.34
CA PHE A 202 -1.62 -9.81 19.82
C PHE A 202 -0.41 -10.06 18.90
N CYS A 203 -0.20 -9.23 17.88
CA CYS A 203 1.02 -9.25 17.09
C CYS A 203 2.10 -8.40 17.75
N LEU A 204 3.30 -8.95 17.79
CA LEU A 204 4.51 -8.30 18.25
C LEU A 204 5.27 -7.69 17.05
N LEU A 205 6.25 -6.84 17.35
CA LEU A 205 7.23 -6.38 16.39
C LEU A 205 7.81 -7.58 15.62
N TYR A 206 7.64 -7.58 14.31
CA TYR A 206 8.18 -8.62 13.44
C TYR A 206 9.50 -8.15 12.84
N THR A 207 10.56 -8.93 13.01
CA THR A 207 11.83 -8.74 12.31
C THR A 207 11.95 -9.83 11.25
N SER A 208 11.95 -9.44 9.98
CA SER A 208 12.27 -10.37 8.89
C SER A 208 13.71 -10.13 8.44
N PRO A 209 14.63 -11.10 8.61
CA PRO A 209 15.85 -11.07 7.84
C PRO A 209 15.47 -11.21 6.37
N SER A 210 16.13 -10.45 5.50
CA SER A 210 16.05 -10.71 4.06
C SER A 210 16.38 -12.18 3.82
N PRO A 211 15.56 -12.95 3.07
CA PRO A 211 15.94 -14.31 2.75
C PRO A 211 17.31 -14.26 2.04
N ARG A 212 18.24 -14.98 2.60
CA ARG A 212 19.44 -15.34 1.83
C ARG A 212 18.96 -16.31 0.77
N ASP A 213 19.30 -16.03 -0.46
CA ASP A 213 19.15 -16.95 -1.60
C ASP A 213 19.85 -18.28 -1.32
#